data_9ff7f6c8e93fd1551815b99477e17e6a
#
_entry.id   9ff7f6c8e93fd1551815b99477e17e6a
#
_cell.length_a   1.000
_cell.length_b   1.000
_cell.length_c   1.000
_cell.angle_alpha   90.00
_cell.angle_beta   90.00
_cell.angle_gamma   90.00
#
_symmetry.space_group_name_H-M   'P 1'
#
loop_
_entity.id
_entity.type
_entity.pdbx_description
1 polymer ?
#
loop_
_entity_poly.entity_id
_entity_poly.type
_entity_poly.pdbx_seq_one_letter_code
_entity_poly.pdbx_strand_id
1 'polypeptide(L)'
;MKPRAVVKKIDQSSSPAAEATTQELLRELLLRLGEDPDRDGLLRTPERMQKSLEFLTRGYQQDADKVLQGALFDVPYDEMVIVKDVEMFSLCEHHLLPFFGKVHVAYIPNGKVLGLSKIPRLVDIFARRLQVQERLTVQLAETIQNAINPQGVGVVIEARHLCVMMRGVEKQHSAAVTSHMLGSFRTSQNTREEFLSLIRNGKNGNSF
;
A
#
# COMPACT_ATOMS: atom_id res chain seq x y z
N MET A 1 2.62 15.70 14.72
CA MET A 1 3.87 15.69 13.93
C MET A 1 3.48 15.32 12.50
N LYS A 2 3.57 16.24 11.52
CA LYS A 2 3.15 15.96 10.13
C LYS A 2 3.98 14.78 9.58
N PRO A 3 3.38 13.75 8.98
CA PRO A 3 4.15 12.71 8.30
C PRO A 3 4.90 13.35 7.14
N ARG A 4 6.21 13.56 7.29
CA ARG A 4 7.06 14.01 6.19
C ARG A 4 6.99 12.92 5.10
N ALA A 5 6.44 13.27 3.95
CA ALA A 5 6.64 12.53 2.73
C ALA A 5 8.16 12.40 2.51
N VAL A 6 8.72 11.23 2.82
CA VAL A 6 10.14 10.93 2.63
C VAL A 6 10.35 10.59 1.16
N VAL A 7 10.14 11.58 0.29
CA VAL A 7 10.75 11.56 -1.03
C VAL A 7 11.60 12.81 -1.12
N LYS A 8 12.82 12.74 -0.58
CA LYS A 8 13.88 13.62 -1.07
C LYS A 8 13.99 13.32 -2.56
N LYS A 9 13.79 14.33 -3.41
CA LYS A 9 14.28 14.26 -4.79
C LYS A 9 15.78 13.98 -4.68
N ILE A 10 16.17 12.73 -4.97
CA ILE A 10 17.57 12.36 -5.04
C ILE A 10 18.10 13.11 -6.27
N ASP A 11 19.08 13.94 -6.08
CA ASP A 11 19.82 14.53 -7.18
C ASP A 11 20.57 13.40 -7.90
N GLN A 12 20.05 13.02 -9.05
CA GLN A 12 20.61 11.92 -9.85
C GLN A 12 21.90 12.31 -10.57
N SER A 13 22.28 13.60 -10.55
CA SER A 13 23.40 14.13 -11.33
C SER A 13 24.80 13.73 -10.82
N SER A 14 24.93 13.12 -9.65
CA SER A 14 26.21 12.80 -9.02
C SER A 14 26.62 11.31 -9.00
N SER A 15 25.82 10.43 -9.60
CA SER A 15 26.16 9.00 -9.67
C SER A 15 26.91 8.66 -10.97
N PRO A 16 27.95 7.82 -10.94
CA PRO A 16 28.56 7.28 -12.17
C PRO A 16 27.57 6.54 -13.09
N ALA A 17 26.42 6.12 -12.54
CA ALA A 17 25.31 5.55 -13.29
C ALA A 17 24.32 6.61 -13.83
N ALA A 18 24.60 7.91 -13.65
CA ALA A 18 23.71 9.00 -14.08
C ALA A 18 23.50 9.05 -15.60
N GLU A 19 24.42 8.47 -16.38
CA GLU A 19 24.33 8.39 -17.83
C GLU A 19 23.60 7.14 -18.34
N ALA A 20 23.50 6.07 -17.52
CA ALA A 20 22.87 4.82 -17.93
C ALA A 20 21.34 4.87 -17.76
N THR A 21 20.62 4.45 -18.76
CA THR A 21 19.16 4.27 -18.69
C THR A 21 18.79 3.11 -17.77
N THR A 22 17.56 3.11 -17.25
CA THR A 22 17.04 2.00 -16.45
C THR A 22 17.13 0.67 -17.21
N GLN A 23 16.91 0.66 -18.52
CA GLN A 23 17.00 -0.56 -19.33
C GLN A 23 18.43 -1.08 -19.43
N GLU A 24 19.42 -0.20 -19.58
CA GLU A 24 20.83 -0.59 -19.57
C GLU A 24 21.26 -1.19 -18.22
N LEU A 25 20.81 -0.60 -17.12
CA LEU A 25 21.05 -1.15 -15.77
C LEU A 25 20.40 -2.52 -15.59
N LEU A 26 19.19 -2.71 -16.09
CA LEU A 26 18.50 -4.00 -16.04
C LEU A 26 19.14 -5.05 -16.95
N ARG A 27 19.67 -4.65 -18.09
CA ARG A 27 20.46 -5.54 -18.97
C ARG A 27 21.75 -5.97 -18.28
N GLU A 28 22.46 -5.05 -17.66
CA GLU A 28 23.66 -5.35 -16.86
C GLU A 28 23.34 -6.28 -15.69
N LEU A 29 22.19 -6.10 -15.03
CA LEU A 29 21.73 -7.01 -13.96
C LEU A 29 21.58 -8.44 -14.50
N LEU A 30 20.98 -8.63 -15.68
CA LEU A 30 20.83 -9.96 -16.28
C LEU A 30 22.18 -10.64 -16.52
N LEU A 31 23.17 -9.90 -17.05
CA LEU A 31 24.54 -10.40 -17.21
C LEU A 31 25.16 -10.84 -15.87
N ARG A 32 24.99 -10.05 -14.83
CA ARG A 32 25.52 -10.38 -13.47
C ARG A 32 24.83 -11.56 -12.82
N LEU A 33 23.61 -11.87 -13.22
CA LEU A 33 22.87 -13.08 -12.80
C LEU A 33 23.35 -14.32 -13.58
N GLY A 34 24.22 -14.15 -14.58
CA GLY A 34 24.74 -15.24 -15.41
C GLY A 34 23.85 -15.57 -16.61
N GLU A 35 22.92 -14.67 -16.97
CA GLU A 35 22.03 -14.84 -18.10
C GLU A 35 22.58 -14.17 -19.38
N ASP A 36 22.16 -14.70 -20.53
CA ASP A 36 22.37 -14.05 -21.83
C ASP A 36 21.20 -13.11 -22.17
N PRO A 37 21.35 -11.79 -22.05
CA PRO A 37 20.27 -10.85 -22.29
C PRO A 37 19.86 -10.78 -23.77
N ASP A 38 20.66 -11.33 -24.69
CA ASP A 38 20.39 -11.30 -26.13
C ASP A 38 19.63 -12.55 -26.62
N ARG A 39 19.40 -13.54 -25.76
CA ARG A 39 18.50 -14.66 -26.10
C ARG A 39 17.05 -14.22 -26.21
N ASP A 40 16.28 -14.81 -27.11
CA ASP A 40 14.91 -14.43 -27.49
C ASP A 40 13.98 -14.13 -26.30
N GLY A 41 14.04 -14.94 -25.24
CA GLY A 41 13.18 -14.77 -24.06
C GLY A 41 13.52 -13.55 -23.23
N LEU A 42 14.75 -13.01 -23.31
CA LEU A 42 15.25 -11.89 -22.50
C LEU A 42 15.41 -10.57 -23.25
N LEU A 43 15.40 -10.58 -24.60
CA LEU A 43 15.56 -9.37 -25.42
C LEU A 43 14.69 -8.19 -24.96
N ARG A 44 13.46 -8.45 -24.57
CA ARG A 44 12.51 -7.41 -24.12
C ARG A 44 12.37 -7.33 -22.60
N THR A 45 13.13 -8.09 -21.84
CA THR A 45 13.01 -8.11 -20.35
C THR A 45 13.40 -6.77 -19.75
N PRO A 46 14.45 -6.05 -20.17
CA PRO A 46 14.76 -4.72 -19.63
C PRO A 46 13.60 -3.72 -19.79
N GLU A 47 12.98 -3.65 -20.98
CA GLU A 47 11.83 -2.79 -21.25
C GLU A 47 10.61 -3.17 -20.37
N ARG A 48 10.30 -4.47 -20.33
CA ARG A 48 9.15 -4.99 -19.55
C ARG A 48 9.32 -4.75 -18.06
N MET A 49 10.53 -4.97 -17.54
CA MET A 49 10.84 -4.77 -16.13
C MET A 49 10.78 -3.29 -15.75
N GLN A 50 11.30 -2.40 -16.58
CA GLN A 50 11.17 -0.95 -16.38
C GLN A 50 9.71 -0.55 -16.24
N LYS A 51 8.87 -0.92 -17.22
CA LYS A 51 7.42 -0.61 -17.20
C LYS A 51 6.73 -1.17 -15.96
N SER A 52 7.12 -2.36 -15.53
CA SER A 52 6.57 -2.99 -14.32
C SER A 52 6.96 -2.21 -13.07
N LEU A 53 8.22 -1.81 -12.93
CA LEU A 53 8.69 -1.01 -11.80
C LEU A 53 8.01 0.37 -11.76
N GLU A 54 7.90 1.05 -12.91
CA GLU A 54 7.19 2.34 -13.03
C GLU A 54 5.72 2.20 -12.57
N PHE A 55 5.03 1.16 -13.03
CA PHE A 55 3.66 0.88 -12.62
C PHE A 55 3.54 0.56 -11.12
N LEU A 56 4.43 -0.27 -10.59
CA LEU A 56 4.42 -0.70 -9.20
C LEU A 56 4.88 0.41 -8.22
N THR A 57 5.51 1.47 -8.72
CA THR A 57 5.97 2.61 -7.92
C THR A 57 5.28 3.94 -8.29
N ARG A 58 4.25 3.91 -9.15
CA ARG A 58 3.52 5.12 -9.60
C ARG A 58 2.92 5.95 -8.48
N GLY A 59 2.70 5.35 -7.30
CA GLY A 59 2.18 6.03 -6.13
C GLY A 59 3.09 7.16 -5.61
N TYR A 60 4.38 7.16 -5.96
CA TYR A 60 5.26 8.29 -5.66
C TYR A 60 4.93 9.56 -6.44
N GLN A 61 4.28 9.42 -7.59
CA GLN A 61 3.88 10.54 -8.44
C GLN A 61 2.46 11.03 -8.16
N GLN A 62 1.76 10.38 -7.23
CA GLN A 62 0.37 10.67 -6.89
C GLN A 62 0.28 11.39 -5.55
N ASP A 63 -0.66 12.33 -5.49
CA ASP A 63 -0.96 13.13 -4.31
C ASP A 63 -2.26 12.64 -3.67
N ALA A 64 -2.17 12.14 -2.45
CA ALA A 64 -3.31 11.60 -1.71
C ALA A 64 -4.36 12.68 -1.40
N ASP A 65 -3.92 13.91 -1.08
CA ASP A 65 -4.82 15.00 -0.76
C ASP A 65 -5.67 15.40 -1.97
N LYS A 66 -5.06 15.43 -3.17
CA LYS A 66 -5.79 15.69 -4.43
C LYS A 66 -6.82 14.61 -4.74
N VAL A 67 -6.54 13.36 -4.42
CA VAL A 67 -7.49 12.26 -4.63
C VAL A 67 -8.69 12.37 -3.71
N LEU A 68 -8.51 12.84 -2.49
CA LEU A 68 -9.58 13.02 -1.52
C LEU A 68 -10.39 14.30 -1.76
N GLN A 69 -9.78 15.36 -2.33
CA GLN A 69 -10.47 16.59 -2.69
C GLN A 69 -11.60 16.33 -3.69
N GLY A 70 -12.73 17.02 -3.51
CA GLY A 70 -13.91 16.90 -4.39
C GLY A 70 -14.75 15.62 -4.20
N ALA A 71 -14.48 14.82 -3.15
CA ALA A 71 -15.31 13.68 -2.79
C ALA A 71 -15.55 13.57 -1.28
N LEU A 72 -15.65 14.74 -0.66
CA LEU A 72 -16.12 14.93 0.70
C LEU A 72 -17.58 15.38 0.63
N PHE A 73 -18.45 14.68 1.33
CA PHE A 73 -19.88 14.96 1.34
C PHE A 73 -20.31 15.26 2.78
N ASP A 74 -21.05 16.33 2.95
CA ASP A 74 -21.72 16.65 4.22
C ASP A 74 -22.94 15.75 4.37
N VAL A 75 -22.91 14.85 5.33
CA VAL A 75 -23.99 13.89 5.58
C VAL A 75 -24.19 13.77 7.09
N PRO A 76 -25.41 13.91 7.62
CA PRO A 76 -25.73 13.71 9.02
C PRO A 76 -25.72 12.20 9.35
N TYR A 77 -24.51 11.62 9.37
CA TYR A 77 -24.27 10.20 9.64
C TYR A 77 -23.11 10.08 10.63
N ASP A 78 -23.31 9.35 11.70
CA ASP A 78 -22.40 9.20 12.84
C ASP A 78 -22.09 7.74 13.18
N GLU A 79 -22.62 6.80 12.38
CA GLU A 79 -22.32 5.38 12.52
C GLU A 79 -21.04 4.99 11.75
N MET A 80 -20.52 3.81 12.04
CA MET A 80 -19.31 3.28 11.43
C MET A 80 -19.48 3.02 9.93
N VAL A 81 -18.61 3.60 9.11
CA VAL A 81 -18.46 3.29 7.68
C VAL A 81 -17.28 2.34 7.52
N ILE A 82 -17.51 1.21 6.84
CA ILE A 82 -16.45 0.22 6.57
C ILE A 82 -16.33 -0.05 5.08
N VAL A 83 -15.10 0.02 4.57
CA VAL A 83 -14.71 -0.48 3.26
C VAL A 83 -13.72 -1.62 3.47
N LYS A 84 -14.14 -2.84 3.20
CA LYS A 84 -13.36 -4.05 3.49
C LYS A 84 -12.96 -4.80 2.23
N ASP A 85 -12.00 -5.72 2.40
CA ASP A 85 -11.48 -6.59 1.34
C ASP A 85 -10.90 -5.83 0.14
N VAL A 86 -10.35 -4.63 0.39
CA VAL A 86 -9.66 -3.87 -0.65
C VAL A 86 -8.34 -4.58 -0.97
N GLU A 87 -8.26 -5.12 -2.17
CA GLU A 87 -7.04 -5.79 -2.64
C GLU A 87 -5.88 -4.79 -2.72
N MET A 88 -4.69 -5.25 -2.33
CA MET A 88 -3.49 -4.44 -2.45
C MET A 88 -2.29 -5.26 -2.90
N PHE A 89 -1.43 -4.63 -3.71
CA PHE A 89 -0.12 -5.14 -4.13
C PHE A 89 0.93 -4.07 -3.90
N SER A 90 2.02 -4.44 -3.24
CA SER A 90 3.11 -3.53 -2.90
C SER A 90 4.47 -4.22 -3.07
N LEU A 91 5.55 -3.45 -3.07
CA LEU A 91 6.91 -3.96 -3.07
C LEU A 91 7.54 -3.75 -1.70
N CYS A 92 8.05 -4.84 -1.11
CA CYS A 92 8.83 -4.78 0.12
C CYS A 92 10.11 -3.97 -0.11
N GLU A 93 10.32 -2.88 0.64
CA GLU A 93 11.48 -2.00 0.45
C GLU A 93 12.82 -2.69 0.72
N HIS A 94 12.83 -3.76 1.51
CA HIS A 94 14.06 -4.49 1.86
C HIS A 94 14.56 -5.42 0.74
N HIS A 95 13.66 -5.91 -0.11
CA HIS A 95 14.00 -6.97 -1.07
C HIS A 95 13.50 -6.70 -2.49
N LEU A 96 12.71 -5.65 -2.72
CA LEU A 96 11.98 -5.37 -3.97
C LEU A 96 11.06 -6.53 -4.41
N LEU A 97 10.75 -7.45 -3.50
CA LEU A 97 9.82 -8.55 -3.75
C LEU A 97 8.40 -8.14 -3.35
N PRO A 98 7.38 -8.65 -4.05
CA PRO A 98 6.00 -8.29 -3.75
C PRO A 98 5.53 -8.78 -2.38
N PHE A 99 4.65 -8.00 -1.76
CA PHE A 99 3.70 -8.45 -0.78
C PHE A 99 2.31 -8.00 -1.19
N PHE A 100 1.33 -8.79 -0.89
CA PHE A 100 -0.04 -8.58 -1.36
C PHE A 100 -1.04 -9.11 -0.36
N GLY A 101 -2.24 -8.58 -0.41
CA GLY A 101 -3.28 -8.98 0.53
C GLY A 101 -4.49 -8.06 0.48
N LYS A 102 -5.10 -7.86 1.65
CA LYS A 102 -6.35 -7.12 1.80
C LYS A 102 -6.19 -6.02 2.85
N VAL A 103 -6.79 -4.89 2.56
CA VAL A 103 -6.90 -3.75 3.45
C VAL A 103 -8.36 -3.57 3.86
N HIS A 104 -8.58 -3.37 5.14
CA HIS A 104 -9.87 -3.03 5.71
C HIS A 104 -9.75 -1.66 6.37
N VAL A 105 -10.61 -0.74 5.98
CA VAL A 105 -10.66 0.62 6.49
C VAL A 105 -12.02 0.89 7.09
N ALA A 106 -12.04 1.41 8.31
CA ALA A 106 -13.25 1.91 8.93
C ALA A 106 -13.03 3.32 9.47
N TYR A 107 -14.08 4.12 9.51
CA TYR A 107 -14.09 5.40 10.21
C TYR A 107 -15.49 5.71 10.72
N ILE A 108 -15.59 6.50 11.79
CA ILE A 108 -16.85 7.06 12.27
C ILE A 108 -16.87 8.52 11.87
N PRO A 109 -17.79 8.94 10.98
CA PRO A 109 -17.85 10.30 10.49
C PRO A 109 -18.08 11.33 11.60
N ASN A 110 -17.65 12.56 11.35
CA ASN A 110 -17.99 13.73 12.14
C ASN A 110 -18.57 14.80 11.19
N GLY A 111 -19.79 14.52 10.67
CA GLY A 111 -20.47 15.37 9.71
C GLY A 111 -20.00 15.27 8.26
N LYS A 112 -18.89 14.57 7.98
CA LYS A 112 -18.35 14.40 6.62
C LYS A 112 -18.02 12.95 6.34
N VAL A 113 -18.40 12.49 5.13
CA VAL A 113 -18.07 11.15 4.62
C VAL A 113 -17.21 11.24 3.37
N LEU A 114 -16.39 10.22 3.17
CA LEU A 114 -15.59 10.03 1.94
C LEU A 114 -16.40 9.24 0.92
N GLY A 115 -16.31 9.63 -0.34
CA GLY A 115 -16.81 8.78 -1.42
C GLY A 115 -16.11 7.41 -1.38
N LEU A 116 -16.87 6.32 -1.36
CA LEU A 116 -16.38 4.95 -1.14
C LEU A 116 -15.23 4.57 -2.09
N SER A 117 -15.26 5.03 -3.34
CA SER A 117 -14.20 4.78 -4.34
C SER A 117 -12.87 5.45 -4.01
N LYS A 118 -12.82 6.36 -3.05
CA LYS A 118 -11.59 7.05 -2.65
C LYS A 118 -10.71 6.19 -1.77
N ILE A 119 -11.31 5.31 -0.99
CA ILE A 119 -10.56 4.40 -0.11
C ILE A 119 -9.65 3.46 -0.93
N PRO A 120 -10.15 2.69 -1.93
CA PRO A 120 -9.27 1.88 -2.77
C PRO A 120 -8.20 2.67 -3.51
N ARG A 121 -8.51 3.88 -3.98
CA ARG A 121 -7.52 4.75 -4.64
C ARG A 121 -6.42 5.19 -3.67
N LEU A 122 -6.79 5.51 -2.43
CA LEU A 122 -5.82 5.86 -1.39
C LEU A 122 -4.91 4.67 -1.06
N VAL A 123 -5.49 3.46 -0.96
CA VAL A 123 -4.72 2.22 -0.79
C VAL A 123 -3.71 2.06 -1.91
N ASP A 124 -4.12 2.23 -3.17
CA ASP A 124 -3.22 2.13 -4.32
C ASP A 124 -2.09 3.17 -4.28
N ILE A 125 -2.37 4.42 -3.93
CA ILE A 125 -1.36 5.49 -3.83
C ILE A 125 -0.23 5.12 -2.87
N PHE A 126 -0.56 4.55 -1.71
CA PHE A 126 0.43 4.19 -0.71
C PHE A 126 1.03 2.81 -0.95
N ALA A 127 0.26 1.85 -1.46
CA ALA A 127 0.74 0.51 -1.75
C ALA A 127 1.69 0.49 -2.98
N ARG A 128 1.44 1.31 -4.01
CA ARG A 128 2.31 1.41 -5.20
C ARG A 128 3.57 2.24 -4.93
N ARG A 129 4.32 1.84 -3.90
CA ARG A 129 5.61 2.42 -3.46
C ARG A 129 6.48 1.29 -2.90
N LEU A 130 7.74 1.58 -2.60
CA LEU A 130 8.54 0.69 -1.76
C LEU A 130 8.07 0.86 -0.32
N GLN A 131 7.57 -0.22 0.31
CA GLN A 131 6.86 -0.15 1.57
C GLN A 131 7.32 -1.19 2.60
N VAL A 132 7.01 -0.89 3.84
CA VAL A 132 6.79 -1.86 4.91
C VAL A 132 5.31 -1.81 5.31
N GLN A 133 4.74 -2.95 5.66
CA GLN A 133 3.31 -3.08 5.93
C GLN A 133 2.84 -2.19 7.07
N GLU A 134 3.64 -2.03 8.11
CA GLU A 134 3.36 -1.19 9.27
C GLU A 134 3.25 0.28 8.89
N ARG A 135 4.17 0.80 8.07
CA ARG A 135 4.14 2.18 7.58
C ARG A 135 2.93 2.42 6.68
N LEU A 136 2.62 1.47 5.78
CA LEU A 136 1.43 1.55 4.93
C LEU A 136 0.16 1.67 5.77
N THR A 137 0.03 0.86 6.83
CA THR A 137 -1.12 0.85 7.73
C THR A 137 -1.30 2.21 8.43
N VAL A 138 -0.21 2.78 8.94
CA VAL A 138 -0.20 4.08 9.61
C VAL A 138 -0.55 5.19 8.62
N GLN A 139 0.09 5.23 7.45
CA GLN A 139 -0.14 6.28 6.45
C GLN A 139 -1.60 6.35 6.00
N LEU A 140 -2.25 5.20 5.78
CA LEU A 140 -3.66 5.14 5.42
C LEU A 140 -4.55 5.74 6.52
N ALA A 141 -4.36 5.33 7.76
CA ALA A 141 -5.17 5.81 8.87
C ALA A 141 -4.99 7.31 9.12
N GLU A 142 -3.75 7.79 9.16
CA GLU A 142 -3.45 9.21 9.39
C GLU A 142 -3.94 10.11 8.26
N THR A 143 -3.87 9.64 7.01
CA THR A 143 -4.37 10.41 5.86
C THR A 143 -5.88 10.59 5.94
N ILE A 144 -6.63 9.54 6.28
CA ILE A 144 -8.08 9.63 6.45
C ILE A 144 -8.42 10.54 7.65
N GLN A 145 -7.71 10.37 8.77
CA GLN A 145 -7.90 11.21 9.96
C GLN A 145 -7.71 12.70 9.65
N ASN A 146 -6.68 13.03 8.88
CA ASN A 146 -6.38 14.42 8.52
C ASN A 146 -7.37 15.01 7.50
N ALA A 147 -7.91 14.16 6.60
CA ALA A 147 -8.77 14.62 5.52
C ALA A 147 -10.18 15.00 5.98
N ILE A 148 -10.79 14.24 6.89
CA ILE A 148 -12.20 14.41 7.30
C ILE A 148 -12.39 14.63 8.80
N ASN A 149 -11.30 14.60 9.58
CA ASN A 149 -11.35 14.72 11.05
C ASN A 149 -12.49 13.90 11.69
N PRO A 150 -12.57 12.58 11.44
CA PRO A 150 -13.62 11.72 11.94
C PRO A 150 -13.46 11.52 13.45
N GLN A 151 -14.47 10.97 14.11
CA GLN A 151 -14.39 10.59 15.54
C GLN A 151 -13.33 9.51 15.79
N GLY A 152 -13.00 8.73 14.77
CA GLY A 152 -11.94 7.74 14.80
C GLY A 152 -11.75 7.04 13.46
N VAL A 153 -10.61 6.38 13.32
CA VAL A 153 -10.24 5.58 12.13
C VAL A 153 -9.65 4.25 12.60
N GLY A 154 -10.03 3.17 11.92
CA GLY A 154 -9.44 1.86 12.06
C GLY A 154 -8.94 1.34 10.71
N VAL A 155 -7.68 0.92 10.65
CA VAL A 155 -7.11 0.25 9.46
C VAL A 155 -6.51 -1.07 9.89
N VAL A 156 -6.85 -2.13 9.15
CA VAL A 156 -6.25 -3.47 9.29
C VAL A 156 -5.76 -3.92 7.92
N ILE A 157 -4.55 -4.44 7.86
CA ILE A 157 -3.96 -5.03 6.65
C ILE A 157 -3.58 -6.47 6.96
N GLU A 158 -4.07 -7.41 6.14
CA GLU A 158 -3.66 -8.81 6.13
C GLU A 158 -2.89 -9.06 4.83
N ALA A 159 -1.62 -9.46 4.90
CA ALA A 159 -0.82 -9.64 3.69
C ALA A 159 0.15 -10.83 3.78
N ARG A 160 0.47 -11.38 2.61
CA ARG A 160 1.50 -12.39 2.40
C ARG A 160 2.72 -11.76 1.73
N HIS A 161 3.89 -12.12 2.20
CA HIS A 161 5.16 -11.54 1.76
C HIS A 161 5.99 -12.57 1.00
N LEU A 162 6.22 -12.37 -0.29
CA LEU A 162 7.06 -13.28 -1.07
C LEU A 162 8.50 -13.30 -0.57
N CYS A 163 8.99 -12.21 0.03
CA CYS A 163 10.32 -12.19 0.64
C CYS A 163 10.48 -13.13 1.85
N VAL A 164 9.36 -13.60 2.43
CA VAL A 164 9.33 -14.59 3.52
C VAL A 164 8.95 -15.97 2.99
N MET A 165 8.08 -16.02 1.95
CA MET A 165 7.49 -17.28 1.47
C MET A 165 8.43 -18.05 0.55
N MET A 166 9.07 -17.36 -0.42
CA MET A 166 9.85 -18.01 -1.50
C MET A 166 11.34 -18.13 -1.20
N ARG A 167 11.84 -17.47 -0.18
CA ARG A 167 13.24 -17.47 0.25
C ARG A 167 13.35 -17.05 1.73
N GLY A 168 14.53 -17.18 2.32
CA GLY A 168 14.79 -16.84 3.71
C GLY A 168 14.19 -17.90 4.65
N VAL A 169 13.10 -17.59 5.33
CA VAL A 169 12.44 -18.53 6.27
C VAL A 169 11.50 -19.53 5.61
N GLU A 170 11.10 -19.30 4.35
CA GLU A 170 10.34 -20.23 3.50
C GLU A 170 9.02 -20.73 4.12
N LYS A 171 8.28 -19.81 4.78
CA LYS A 171 6.99 -20.13 5.42
C LYS A 171 5.82 -19.71 4.52
N GLN A 172 5.36 -20.62 3.70
CA GLN A 172 4.35 -20.37 2.65
C GLN A 172 2.97 -19.99 3.17
N HIS A 173 2.60 -20.47 4.37
CA HIS A 173 1.28 -20.21 4.96
C HIS A 173 1.26 -19.05 5.96
N SER A 174 2.41 -18.39 6.17
CA SER A 174 2.47 -17.24 7.08
C SER A 174 1.82 -16.01 6.44
N ALA A 175 1.01 -15.31 7.21
CA ALA A 175 0.47 -14.00 6.87
C ALA A 175 0.83 -13.02 7.98
N ALA A 176 1.13 -11.79 7.62
CA ALA A 176 1.30 -10.70 8.56
C ALA A 176 -0.01 -9.92 8.67
N VAL A 177 -0.39 -9.58 9.90
CA VAL A 177 -1.54 -8.71 10.18
C VAL A 177 -1.04 -7.48 10.92
N THR A 178 -1.30 -6.31 10.37
CA THR A 178 -1.01 -5.03 11.02
C THR A 178 -2.29 -4.23 11.23
N SER A 179 -2.35 -3.46 12.29
CA SER A 179 -3.50 -2.60 12.58
C SER A 179 -3.05 -1.24 13.09
N HIS A 180 -3.81 -0.20 12.75
CA HIS A 180 -3.66 1.13 13.32
C HIS A 180 -5.02 1.72 13.64
N MET A 181 -5.19 2.14 14.89
CA MET A 181 -6.46 2.62 15.45
C MET A 181 -6.26 4.03 15.98
N LEU A 182 -7.15 4.96 15.57
CA LEU A 182 -7.17 6.35 15.99
C LEU A 182 -8.53 6.72 16.59
N GLY A 183 -8.57 7.74 17.44
CA GLY A 183 -9.81 8.25 18.06
C GLY A 183 -10.59 7.15 18.77
N SER A 184 -11.89 7.03 18.52
CA SER A 184 -12.82 6.08 19.15
C SER A 184 -12.40 4.62 18.96
N PHE A 185 -11.79 4.24 17.82
CA PHE A 185 -11.29 2.86 17.63
C PHE A 185 -10.14 2.52 18.59
N ARG A 186 -9.39 3.52 19.05
CA ARG A 186 -8.30 3.32 20.01
C ARG A 186 -8.80 3.36 21.45
N THR A 187 -9.74 4.24 21.78
CA THR A 187 -10.18 4.51 23.15
C THR A 187 -11.37 3.64 23.59
N SER A 188 -12.22 3.21 22.66
CA SER A 188 -13.38 2.36 22.93
C SER A 188 -13.11 0.92 22.51
N GLN A 189 -13.19 -0.01 23.48
CA GLN A 189 -13.06 -1.44 23.21
C GLN A 189 -14.22 -1.94 22.34
N ASN A 190 -15.44 -1.51 22.61
CA ASN A 190 -16.64 -1.94 21.87
C ASN A 190 -16.55 -1.55 20.39
N THR A 191 -16.17 -0.32 20.09
CA THR A 191 -15.97 0.16 18.71
C THR A 191 -14.94 -0.67 17.97
N ARG A 192 -13.84 -1.00 18.63
CA ARG A 192 -12.79 -1.84 18.05
C ARG A 192 -13.27 -3.27 17.80
N GLU A 193 -13.98 -3.86 18.76
CA GLU A 193 -14.50 -5.22 18.64
C GLU A 193 -15.56 -5.32 17.55
N GLU A 194 -16.44 -4.36 17.43
CA GLU A 194 -17.42 -4.26 16.34
C GLU A 194 -16.72 -4.25 14.98
N PHE A 195 -15.74 -3.35 14.77
CA PHE A 195 -14.96 -3.31 13.54
C PHE A 195 -14.30 -4.66 13.23
N LEU A 196 -13.58 -5.24 14.20
CA LEU A 196 -12.91 -6.52 14.00
C LEU A 196 -13.89 -7.68 13.73
N SER A 197 -15.08 -7.64 14.31
CA SER A 197 -16.14 -8.61 14.04
C SER A 197 -16.67 -8.49 12.60
N LEU A 198 -16.95 -7.26 12.15
CA LEU A 198 -17.48 -7.00 10.81
C LEU A 198 -16.51 -7.35 9.67
N ILE A 199 -15.20 -7.22 9.89
CA ILE A 199 -14.20 -7.65 8.90
C ILE A 199 -13.98 -9.17 8.90
N ARG A 200 -14.18 -9.87 10.03
CA ARG A 200 -14.06 -11.35 10.13
C ARG A 200 -15.22 -12.08 9.47
N ASN A 201 -16.44 -11.57 9.61
CA ASN A 201 -17.68 -12.23 9.16
C ASN A 201 -17.83 -12.33 7.64
N GLY A 202 -16.88 -11.84 6.85
CA GLY A 202 -16.82 -12.00 5.41
C GLY A 202 -16.04 -13.23 4.92
N LYS A 203 -15.42 -14.02 5.79
CA LYS A 203 -14.51 -15.12 5.40
C LYS A 203 -15.19 -16.43 4.98
N ASN A 204 -16.52 -16.49 4.85
CA ASN A 204 -17.20 -17.67 4.32
C ASN A 204 -17.17 -17.68 2.79
N GLY A 205 -16.03 -17.96 2.17
CA GLY A 205 -15.95 -18.30 0.77
C GLY A 205 -14.96 -17.53 -0.08
N ASN A 206 -13.70 -17.46 0.26
CA ASN A 206 -12.56 -17.46 -0.66
C ASN A 206 -11.27 -17.19 0.15
N SER A 207 -10.68 -18.26 0.64
CA SER A 207 -9.27 -18.25 1.04
C SER A 207 -8.41 -18.29 -0.24
N PHE A 208 -7.55 -17.28 -0.42
CA PHE A 208 -6.44 -17.39 -1.36
C PHE A 208 -5.49 -18.50 -0.96
#